data_bf2b6a79e4d998a523495b86fb0475b7
#
_entry.id   bf2b6a79e4d998a523495b86fb0475b7
#
_cell.length_a   1.000
_cell.length_b   1.000
_cell.length_c   1.000
_cell.angle_alpha   90.00
_cell.angle_beta   90.00
_cell.angle_gamma   90.00
#
_symmetry.space_group_name_H-M   'P 1'
#
loop_
_entity.id
_entity.type
_entity.pdbx_description
1 polymer ?
#
loop_
_entity_poly.entity_id
_entity_poly.type
_entity_poly.pdbx_seq_one_letter_code
_entity_poly.pdbx_strand_id
1 'polypeptide(L)'
;MRKTVLIVISVFWVNLVCAQTPEELLNKIKTKLEQVNDYTAKGKLKTNVVFIKAPIASVKVYYKKPDKMKIVNEKGISFIPKGSVNINLAKFLTGAGKFEIVDAGKDAASGFRILKLLPSDENSDIVLSTLYIDEKNELVRKAKNTTRDNGTYELELSYNKYASYGLPDKVIFSFNTKDYKLPKGVTFDYDDGSEKKADDPMKNKKGKVEITYSEYLINKGVDDAIFK
;
A
#
# COMPACT_ATOMS: atom_id res chain seq x y z
N MET A 1 -23.71 47.02 -56.65
CA MET A 1 -23.96 45.77 -55.86
C MET A 1 -22.64 45.32 -55.19
N ARG A 2 -22.44 45.65 -53.93
CA ARG A 2 -21.24 45.27 -53.15
C ARG A 2 -21.57 43.97 -52.44
N LYS A 3 -20.85 42.90 -52.77
CA LYS A 3 -20.96 41.63 -52.08
C LYS A 3 -20.00 41.65 -50.85
N THR A 4 -20.56 41.72 -49.66
CA THR A 4 -19.84 41.64 -48.41
C THR A 4 -19.58 40.12 -48.07
N VAL A 5 -18.33 39.69 -48.12
CA VAL A 5 -17.92 38.35 -47.73
C VAL A 5 -17.68 38.38 -46.22
N LEU A 6 -18.55 37.73 -45.46
CA LEU A 6 -18.39 37.52 -44.01
C LEU A 6 -17.48 36.30 -43.79
N ILE A 7 -16.22 36.54 -43.37
CA ILE A 7 -15.29 35.51 -42.96
C ILE A 7 -15.59 35.21 -41.48
N VAL A 8 -16.20 34.06 -41.22
CA VAL A 8 -16.40 33.52 -39.87
C VAL A 8 -15.09 32.85 -39.45
N ILE A 9 -14.31 33.53 -38.63
CA ILE A 9 -13.11 32.95 -37.99
C ILE A 9 -13.61 32.10 -36.85
N SER A 10 -13.68 30.77 -37.05
CA SER A 10 -13.92 29.78 -36.02
C SER A 10 -12.63 29.63 -35.19
N VAL A 11 -12.59 30.29 -34.03
CA VAL A 11 -11.50 30.11 -33.04
C VAL A 11 -11.66 28.74 -32.43
N PHE A 12 -10.87 27.76 -32.89
CA PHE A 12 -10.75 26.43 -32.31
C PHE A 12 -9.96 26.58 -30.99
N TRP A 13 -10.68 26.63 -29.87
CA TRP A 13 -10.06 26.55 -28.55
C TRP A 13 -9.52 25.14 -28.37
N VAL A 14 -8.23 24.95 -28.67
CA VAL A 14 -7.50 23.73 -28.31
C VAL A 14 -7.33 23.77 -26.80
N ASN A 15 -8.17 23.03 -26.08
CA ASN A 15 -7.94 22.73 -24.70
C ASN A 15 -6.67 21.85 -24.62
N LEU A 16 -5.53 22.47 -24.36
CA LEU A 16 -4.32 21.76 -23.93
C LEU A 16 -4.63 21.11 -22.59
N VAL A 17 -5.14 19.89 -22.64
CA VAL A 17 -5.19 19.03 -21.46
C VAL A 17 -3.74 18.72 -21.13
N CYS A 18 -3.17 19.50 -20.22
CA CYS A 18 -1.85 19.22 -19.66
C CYS A 18 -1.97 17.90 -18.90
N ALA A 19 -1.58 16.81 -19.54
CA ALA A 19 -1.54 15.51 -18.90
C ALA A 19 -0.50 15.58 -17.78
N GLN A 20 -0.93 15.33 -16.56
CA GLN A 20 -0.05 15.29 -15.38
C GLN A 20 1.05 14.26 -15.60
N THR A 21 2.31 14.64 -15.36
CA THR A 21 3.42 13.71 -15.47
C THR A 21 3.39 12.64 -14.35
N PRO A 22 3.99 11.48 -14.57
CA PRO A 22 4.12 10.45 -13.53
C PRO A 22 4.77 10.98 -12.25
N GLU A 23 5.81 11.79 -12.41
CA GLU A 23 6.58 12.39 -11.32
C GLU A 23 5.73 13.38 -10.52
N GLU A 24 4.98 14.25 -11.21
CA GLU A 24 4.07 15.21 -10.57
C GLU A 24 3.00 14.49 -9.76
N LEU A 25 2.42 13.42 -10.32
CA LEU A 25 1.41 12.62 -9.65
C LEU A 25 1.97 11.97 -8.38
N LEU A 26 3.14 11.35 -8.46
CA LEU A 26 3.81 10.75 -7.30
C LEU A 26 4.17 11.81 -6.25
N ASN A 27 4.64 12.98 -6.66
CA ASN A 27 4.95 14.08 -5.75
C ASN A 27 3.72 14.56 -4.99
N LYS A 28 2.56 14.67 -5.65
CA LYS A 28 1.29 15.04 -4.97
C LYS A 28 0.88 13.98 -3.94
N ILE A 29 0.98 12.70 -4.27
CA ILE A 29 0.70 11.61 -3.33
C ILE A 29 1.66 11.68 -2.14
N LYS A 30 2.95 11.89 -2.41
CA LYS A 30 3.99 12.04 -1.39
C LYS A 30 3.68 13.22 -0.47
N THR A 31 3.33 14.38 -1.02
CA THR A 31 2.97 15.57 -0.24
C THR A 31 1.81 15.32 0.72
N LYS A 32 0.78 14.55 0.30
CA LYS A 32 -0.30 14.15 1.22
C LYS A 32 0.22 13.32 2.39
N LEU A 33 1.03 12.32 2.12
CA LEU A 33 1.61 11.46 3.15
C LEU A 33 2.57 12.23 4.07
N GLU A 34 3.28 13.22 3.54
CA GLU A 34 4.21 14.06 4.29
C GLU A 34 3.55 15.00 5.30
N GLN A 35 2.25 15.25 5.20
CA GLN A 35 1.50 15.99 6.22
C GLN A 35 1.40 15.22 7.54
N VAL A 36 1.64 13.90 7.51
CA VAL A 36 1.53 13.01 8.67
C VAL A 36 2.92 12.79 9.26
N ASN A 37 3.21 13.41 10.41
CA ASN A 37 4.47 13.19 11.14
C ASN A 37 4.40 11.94 12.02
N ASP A 38 3.24 11.74 12.64
CA ASP A 38 2.94 10.60 13.48
C ASP A 38 1.43 10.31 13.48
N TYR A 39 1.07 9.10 13.84
CA TYR A 39 -0.31 8.77 14.19
C TYR A 39 -0.39 7.60 15.16
N THR A 40 -1.49 7.58 15.92
CA THR A 40 -2.01 6.40 16.60
C THR A 40 -3.33 6.04 15.95
N ALA A 41 -3.47 4.81 15.47
CA ALA A 41 -4.70 4.33 14.86
C ALA A 41 -5.25 3.12 15.63
N LYS A 42 -6.58 3.06 15.78
CA LYS A 42 -7.29 1.88 16.28
C LYS A 42 -7.89 1.13 15.09
N GLY A 43 -7.86 -0.18 15.15
CA GLY A 43 -8.40 -0.98 14.07
C GLY A 43 -8.71 -2.42 14.47
N LYS A 44 -9.28 -3.13 13.52
CA LYS A 44 -9.52 -4.57 13.61
C LYS A 44 -8.66 -5.27 12.57
N LEU A 45 -7.93 -6.28 13.01
CA LEU A 45 -7.09 -7.13 12.16
C LEU A 45 -7.79 -8.47 11.98
N LYS A 46 -7.99 -8.85 10.74
CA LYS A 46 -8.51 -10.16 10.34
C LYS A 46 -7.46 -10.88 9.52
N THR A 47 -7.07 -12.06 9.97
CA THR A 47 -6.14 -12.94 9.27
C THR A 47 -6.92 -14.07 8.60
N ASN A 48 -6.75 -14.22 7.31
CA ASN A 48 -7.32 -15.32 6.53
C ASN A 48 -6.19 -16.02 5.77
N VAL A 49 -5.51 -16.90 6.48
CA VAL A 49 -4.48 -17.78 5.95
C VAL A 49 -4.97 -19.20 6.14
N VAL A 50 -4.83 -20.06 5.13
CA VAL A 50 -5.50 -21.36 5.04
C VAL A 50 -5.33 -22.25 6.27
N PHE A 51 -4.20 -22.14 6.94
CA PHE A 51 -3.83 -22.93 8.13
C PHE A 51 -4.01 -22.16 9.45
N ILE A 52 -4.43 -20.87 9.41
CA ILE A 52 -4.59 -20.07 10.62
C ILE A 52 -6.03 -19.58 10.71
N LYS A 53 -6.80 -20.16 11.61
CA LYS A 53 -8.11 -19.65 12.03
C LYS A 53 -7.92 -18.70 13.21
N ALA A 54 -7.40 -17.49 12.95
CA ALA A 54 -7.27 -16.49 13.98
C ALA A 54 -8.57 -15.71 14.17
N PRO A 55 -9.01 -15.46 15.40
CA PRO A 55 -10.13 -14.56 15.65
C PRO A 55 -9.76 -13.13 15.21
N ILE A 56 -10.79 -12.30 15.00
CA ILE A 56 -10.57 -10.87 14.73
C ILE A 56 -9.95 -10.24 15.99
N ALA A 57 -8.79 -9.62 15.83
CA ALA A 57 -8.08 -8.95 16.90
C ALA A 57 -8.31 -7.44 16.86
N SER A 58 -8.45 -6.81 18.03
CA SER A 58 -8.40 -5.35 18.15
C SER A 58 -6.94 -4.92 18.24
N VAL A 59 -6.52 -4.02 17.35
CA VAL A 59 -5.14 -3.59 17.25
C VAL A 59 -5.01 -2.08 17.37
N LYS A 60 -3.87 -1.66 17.91
CA LYS A 60 -3.40 -0.28 17.88
C LYS A 60 -2.17 -0.20 16.98
N VAL A 61 -2.18 0.73 16.05
CA VAL A 61 -1.06 0.95 15.15
C VAL A 61 -0.44 2.30 15.47
N TYR A 62 0.86 2.30 15.71
CA TYR A 62 1.65 3.49 15.96
C TYR A 62 2.58 3.72 14.78
N TYR A 63 2.63 4.94 14.31
CA TYR A 63 3.54 5.38 13.27
C TYR A 63 4.24 6.68 13.67
N LYS A 64 5.50 6.80 13.34
CA LYS A 64 6.28 8.04 13.46
C LYS A 64 7.32 8.09 12.36
N LYS A 65 7.41 9.23 11.69
CA LYS A 65 8.44 9.45 10.66
C LYS A 65 9.85 9.20 11.20
N PRO A 66 10.78 8.77 10.34
CA PRO A 66 10.57 8.53 8.90
C PRO A 66 9.92 7.17 8.60
N ASP A 67 10.09 6.15 9.43
CA ASP A 67 9.74 4.77 9.10
C ASP A 67 9.36 3.89 10.31
N LYS A 68 9.24 4.49 11.50
CA LYS A 68 8.88 3.74 12.71
C LYS A 68 7.40 3.34 12.65
N MET A 69 7.13 2.04 12.74
CA MET A 69 5.78 1.51 12.84
C MET A 69 5.73 0.34 13.82
N LYS A 70 4.71 0.31 14.68
CA LYS A 70 4.45 -0.80 15.60
C LYS A 70 2.96 -1.10 15.65
N ILE A 71 2.62 -2.36 15.54
CA ILE A 71 1.25 -2.85 15.70
C ILE A 71 1.18 -3.58 17.04
N VAL A 72 0.27 -3.17 17.90
CA VAL A 72 0.06 -3.76 19.22
C VAL A 72 -1.34 -4.36 19.28
N ASN A 73 -1.42 -5.58 19.75
CA ASN A 73 -2.70 -6.23 20.02
C ASN A 73 -3.27 -5.74 21.35
N GLU A 74 -4.49 -5.20 21.34
CA GLU A 74 -5.17 -4.75 22.56
C GLU A 74 -6.02 -5.85 23.18
N LYS A 75 -6.60 -6.73 22.36
CA LYS A 75 -7.45 -7.84 22.82
C LYS A 75 -7.42 -8.99 21.83
N GLY A 76 -7.34 -10.20 22.34
CA GLY A 76 -7.38 -11.43 21.55
C GLY A 76 -5.98 -11.99 21.24
N ILE A 77 -5.93 -13.14 20.60
CA ILE A 77 -4.69 -13.73 20.08
C ILE A 77 -4.41 -13.07 18.73
N SER A 78 -3.30 -12.39 18.62
CA SER A 78 -2.89 -11.78 17.35
C SER A 78 -1.74 -12.57 16.77
N PHE A 79 -1.93 -13.09 15.59
CA PHE A 79 -0.84 -13.52 14.72
C PHE A 79 -0.36 -12.31 13.91
N ILE A 80 0.12 -11.28 14.59
CA ILE A 80 0.91 -10.25 13.92
C ILE A 80 2.27 -10.88 13.71
N PRO A 81 2.73 -11.05 12.46
CA PRO A 81 4.05 -11.54 12.19
C PRO A 81 5.09 -10.71 12.95
N LYS A 82 5.91 -11.32 13.80
CA LYS A 82 7.07 -10.66 14.39
C LYS A 82 8.01 -10.24 13.26
N GLY A 83 8.16 -8.95 13.05
CA GLY A 83 8.87 -8.41 11.89
C GLY A 83 7.98 -7.56 11.01
N SER A 84 6.87 -7.05 11.63
CA SER A 84 5.92 -6.09 11.05
C SER A 84 5.82 -6.20 9.54
N VAL A 85 4.72 -6.70 9.07
CA VAL A 85 4.31 -6.42 7.69
C VAL A 85 4.40 -4.90 7.57
N ASN A 86 5.48 -4.42 6.99
CA ASN A 86 5.74 -2.99 6.79
C ASN A 86 4.78 -2.53 5.69
N ILE A 87 3.47 -2.49 6.04
CA ILE A 87 2.38 -2.01 5.17
C ILE A 87 2.48 -0.47 5.09
N ASN A 88 3.69 0.05 5.23
CA ASN A 88 3.91 1.48 5.22
C ASN A 88 4.14 1.94 3.78
N LEU A 89 3.04 2.27 3.09
CA LEU A 89 3.10 2.89 1.78
C LEU A 89 3.93 4.20 1.83
N ALA A 90 3.89 4.91 2.96
CA ALA A 90 4.68 6.11 3.15
C ALA A 90 6.19 5.77 3.08
N LYS A 91 6.66 4.75 3.79
CA LYS A 91 8.07 4.34 3.71
C LYS A 91 8.50 4.04 2.28
N PHE A 92 7.64 3.37 1.51
CA PHE A 92 7.92 3.06 0.11
C PHE A 92 7.98 4.31 -0.76
N LEU A 93 7.03 5.24 -0.61
CA LEU A 93 6.94 6.44 -1.45
C LEU A 93 7.82 7.60 -0.96
N THR A 94 8.07 7.70 0.36
CA THR A 94 8.88 8.78 0.97
C THR A 94 10.29 8.33 1.33
N GLY A 95 10.57 7.04 1.26
CA GLY A 95 11.91 6.49 1.47
C GLY A 95 12.93 7.14 0.55
N ALA A 96 14.17 7.26 1.01
CA ALA A 96 15.25 7.97 0.32
C ALA A 96 15.70 7.32 -1.03
N GLY A 97 14.99 6.31 -1.50
CA GLY A 97 15.29 5.62 -2.75
C GLY A 97 14.98 6.47 -3.98
N LYS A 98 15.94 6.55 -4.90
CA LYS A 98 15.67 7.00 -6.26
C LYS A 98 15.01 5.85 -7.01
N PHE A 99 13.99 6.17 -7.80
CA PHE A 99 13.29 5.21 -8.64
C PHE A 99 13.34 5.68 -10.09
N GLU A 100 13.50 4.73 -10.99
CA GLU A 100 13.10 4.92 -12.38
C GLU A 100 11.58 4.70 -12.45
N ILE A 101 10.88 5.65 -13.10
CA ILE A 101 9.42 5.63 -13.19
C ILE A 101 9.02 5.30 -14.62
N VAL A 102 8.23 4.26 -14.78
CA VAL A 102 7.67 3.87 -16.08
C VAL A 102 6.15 4.00 -16.02
N ASP A 103 5.60 4.84 -16.89
CA ASP A 103 4.16 4.94 -17.09
C ASP A 103 3.68 3.77 -17.95
N ALA A 104 2.84 2.93 -17.39
CA ALA A 104 2.27 1.77 -18.07
C ALA A 104 0.82 2.01 -18.55
N GLY A 105 0.38 3.28 -18.58
CA GLY A 105 -0.95 3.66 -19.04
C GLY A 105 -2.03 3.47 -17.98
N LYS A 106 -3.23 3.11 -18.42
CA LYS A 106 -4.39 2.92 -17.54
C LYS A 106 -4.85 1.47 -17.49
N ASP A 107 -5.23 1.03 -16.31
CA ASP A 107 -5.87 -0.26 -16.10
C ASP A 107 -7.27 -0.28 -16.74
N ALA A 108 -7.52 -1.22 -17.63
CA ALA A 108 -8.77 -1.28 -18.39
C ALA A 108 -10.01 -1.51 -17.51
N ALA A 109 -9.85 -2.19 -16.37
CA ALA A 109 -10.95 -2.53 -15.48
C ALA A 109 -11.31 -1.41 -14.52
N SER A 110 -10.30 -0.75 -13.95
CA SER A 110 -10.51 0.29 -12.91
C SER A 110 -10.36 1.72 -13.41
N GLY A 111 -9.72 1.91 -14.58
CA GLY A 111 -9.35 3.22 -15.10
C GLY A 111 -8.19 3.89 -14.34
N PHE A 112 -7.60 3.21 -13.34
CA PHE A 112 -6.48 3.76 -12.58
C PHE A 112 -5.21 3.81 -13.42
N ARG A 113 -4.40 4.85 -13.22
CA ARG A 113 -3.09 4.96 -13.85
C ARG A 113 -2.12 3.97 -13.24
N ILE A 114 -1.38 3.27 -14.09
CA ILE A 114 -0.40 2.28 -13.67
C ILE A 114 0.99 2.88 -13.80
N LEU A 115 1.67 3.02 -12.65
CA LEU A 115 3.08 3.41 -12.61
C LEU A 115 3.91 2.23 -12.10
N LYS A 116 5.00 1.95 -12.79
CA LYS A 116 6.00 0.98 -12.35
C LYS A 116 7.21 1.72 -11.83
N LEU A 117 7.64 1.38 -10.63
CA LEU A 117 8.79 1.98 -9.95
C LEU A 117 9.88 0.93 -9.81
N LEU A 118 11.05 1.22 -10.37
CA LEU A 118 12.24 0.38 -10.27
C LEU A 118 13.23 1.10 -9.33
N PRO A 119 13.54 0.54 -8.16
CA PRO A 119 14.53 1.11 -7.27
C PRO A 119 15.91 1.16 -7.94
N SER A 120 16.61 2.30 -7.82
CA SER A 120 17.98 2.45 -8.30
C SER A 120 19.02 1.89 -7.32
N ASP A 121 18.60 1.56 -6.10
CA ASP A 121 19.46 0.94 -5.09
C ASP A 121 19.48 -0.58 -5.30
N GLU A 122 20.66 -1.11 -5.64
CA GLU A 122 20.87 -2.55 -5.84
C GLU A 122 20.65 -3.37 -4.57
N ASN A 123 20.72 -2.77 -3.38
CA ASN A 123 20.44 -3.43 -2.10
C ASN A 123 18.96 -3.37 -1.71
N SER A 124 18.13 -2.77 -2.54
CA SER A 124 16.68 -2.74 -2.29
C SER A 124 16.11 -4.16 -2.27
N ASP A 125 15.33 -4.47 -1.23
CA ASP A 125 14.59 -5.73 -1.15
C ASP A 125 13.48 -5.79 -2.22
N ILE A 126 12.91 -4.64 -2.58
CA ILE A 126 11.93 -4.51 -3.67
C ILE A 126 12.65 -4.31 -4.99
N VAL A 127 12.39 -5.15 -5.98
CA VAL A 127 12.94 -5.05 -7.34
C VAL A 127 11.98 -4.36 -8.32
N LEU A 128 10.68 -4.43 -8.06
CA LEU A 128 9.64 -3.78 -8.86
C LEU A 128 8.43 -3.48 -8.00
N SER A 129 7.93 -2.27 -8.10
CA SER A 129 6.63 -1.90 -7.56
C SER A 129 5.71 -1.42 -8.67
N THR A 130 4.50 -1.97 -8.73
CA THR A 130 3.45 -1.53 -9.66
C THR A 130 2.34 -0.88 -8.86
N LEU A 131 2.13 0.40 -9.08
CA LEU A 131 1.12 1.21 -8.40
C LEU A 131 -0.08 1.44 -9.31
N TYR A 132 -1.27 1.25 -8.79
CA TYR A 132 -2.54 1.61 -9.42
C TYR A 132 -3.08 2.85 -8.71
N ILE A 133 -3.13 3.97 -9.41
CA ILE A 133 -3.34 5.29 -8.84
C ILE A 133 -4.65 5.88 -9.36
N ASP A 134 -5.49 6.29 -8.44
CA ASP A 134 -6.63 7.16 -8.68
C ASP A 134 -6.11 8.59 -8.87
N GLU A 135 -5.95 9.01 -10.13
CA GLU A 135 -5.39 10.32 -10.48
C GLU A 135 -6.25 11.47 -9.94
N LYS A 136 -7.58 11.30 -9.97
CA LYS A 136 -8.52 12.34 -9.51
C LYS A 136 -8.39 12.65 -8.03
N ASN A 137 -8.19 11.62 -7.23
CA ASN A 137 -8.08 11.75 -5.77
C ASN A 137 -6.62 11.73 -5.30
N GLU A 138 -5.64 11.51 -6.20
CA GLU A 138 -4.21 11.40 -5.91
C GLU A 138 -3.94 10.37 -4.81
N LEU A 139 -4.48 9.16 -5.00
CA LEU A 139 -4.42 8.07 -4.02
C LEU A 139 -3.97 6.78 -4.69
N VAL A 140 -3.07 6.05 -4.04
CA VAL A 140 -2.71 4.69 -4.45
C VAL A 140 -3.82 3.74 -4.00
N ARG A 141 -4.50 3.11 -4.94
CA ARG A 141 -5.56 2.14 -4.66
C ARG A 141 -5.05 0.72 -4.51
N LYS A 142 -3.98 0.40 -5.24
CA LYS A 142 -3.35 -0.91 -5.19
C LYS A 142 -1.84 -0.75 -5.41
N ALA A 143 -1.05 -1.53 -4.69
CA ALA A 143 0.37 -1.68 -4.93
C ALA A 143 0.72 -3.16 -5.03
N LYS A 144 1.43 -3.55 -6.08
CA LYS A 144 1.98 -4.90 -6.26
C LYS A 144 3.49 -4.81 -6.21
N ASN A 145 4.09 -5.42 -5.20
CA ASN A 145 5.52 -5.35 -4.96
C ASN A 145 6.15 -6.73 -5.18
N THR A 146 7.15 -6.78 -6.03
CA THR A 146 8.00 -7.96 -6.23
C THR A 146 9.29 -7.75 -5.47
N THR A 147 9.62 -8.68 -4.61
CA THR A 147 10.83 -8.67 -3.80
C THR A 147 11.84 -9.66 -4.33
N ARG A 148 13.10 -9.47 -3.92
CA ARG A 148 14.22 -10.31 -4.33
C ARG A 148 14.08 -11.74 -3.81
N ASP A 149 13.77 -11.90 -2.53
CA ASP A 149 13.82 -13.18 -1.84
C ASP A 149 12.46 -13.71 -1.37
N ASN A 150 11.43 -12.84 -1.28
CA ASN A 150 10.17 -13.17 -0.64
C ASN A 150 8.97 -13.21 -1.62
N GLY A 151 9.25 -13.24 -2.94
CA GLY A 151 8.21 -13.30 -3.97
C GLY A 151 7.41 -11.99 -4.10
N THR A 152 6.16 -12.12 -4.53
CA THR A 152 5.30 -10.97 -4.82
C THR A 152 4.17 -10.88 -3.79
N TYR A 153 3.89 -9.66 -3.33
CA TYR A 153 2.72 -9.35 -2.51
C TYR A 153 1.93 -8.16 -3.06
N GLU A 154 0.68 -8.07 -2.67
CA GLU A 154 -0.23 -7.01 -3.10
C GLU A 154 -0.83 -6.31 -1.88
N LEU A 155 -0.96 -4.99 -1.99
CA LEU A 155 -1.69 -4.14 -1.05
C LEU A 155 -2.89 -3.54 -1.79
N GLU A 156 -4.08 -3.70 -1.24
CA GLU A 156 -5.29 -2.99 -1.69
C GLU A 156 -5.69 -2.00 -0.61
N LEU A 157 -5.93 -0.75 -1.02
CA LEU A 157 -6.13 0.38 -0.13
C LEU A 157 -7.49 1.03 -0.40
N SER A 158 -8.33 1.10 0.62
CA SER A 158 -9.62 1.78 0.55
C SER A 158 -9.58 3.03 1.43
N TYR A 159 -10.10 4.13 0.90
CA TYR A 159 -10.03 5.44 1.54
C TYR A 159 -11.43 6.02 1.70
N ASN A 160 -11.67 6.70 2.81
CA ASN A 160 -12.88 7.44 3.10
C ASN A 160 -12.52 8.69 3.92
N LYS A 161 -12.63 8.62 5.24
CA LYS A 161 -12.52 9.76 6.17
C LYS A 161 -11.17 10.47 6.15
N TYR A 162 -10.08 9.71 5.95
CA TYR A 162 -8.71 10.22 6.07
C TYR A 162 -7.97 10.31 4.71
N ALA A 163 -8.73 10.31 3.62
CA ALA A 163 -8.22 10.38 2.25
C ALA A 163 -7.34 11.62 1.98
N SER A 164 -7.66 12.76 2.60
CA SER A 164 -6.88 14.00 2.46
C SER A 164 -5.45 13.88 2.99
N TYR A 165 -5.21 12.98 3.94
CA TYR A 165 -3.88 12.66 4.46
C TYR A 165 -3.23 11.48 3.74
N GLY A 166 -3.88 10.89 2.73
CA GLY A 166 -3.41 9.66 2.10
C GLY A 166 -3.45 8.44 3.02
N LEU A 167 -4.21 8.49 4.13
CA LEU A 167 -4.36 7.39 5.08
C LEU A 167 -5.58 6.55 4.75
N PRO A 168 -5.42 5.22 4.55
CA PRO A 168 -6.52 4.34 4.21
C PRO A 168 -7.36 3.98 5.43
N ASP A 169 -8.67 3.82 5.24
CA ASP A 169 -9.56 3.25 6.25
C ASP A 169 -9.47 1.71 6.28
N LYS A 170 -9.02 1.10 5.18
CA LYS A 170 -8.84 -0.34 5.07
C LYS A 170 -7.63 -0.68 4.22
N VAL A 171 -6.87 -1.64 4.70
CA VAL A 171 -5.72 -2.22 3.99
C VAL A 171 -5.88 -3.72 3.92
N ILE A 172 -5.78 -4.29 2.72
CA ILE A 172 -5.71 -5.72 2.51
C ILE A 172 -4.32 -6.05 1.99
N PHE A 173 -3.58 -6.84 2.73
CA PHE A 173 -2.31 -7.42 2.32
C PHE A 173 -2.56 -8.84 1.83
N SER A 174 -2.18 -9.14 0.60
CA SER A 174 -2.33 -10.45 -0.03
C SER A 174 -0.98 -10.97 -0.52
N PHE A 175 -0.68 -12.22 -0.27
CA PHE A 175 0.57 -12.86 -0.66
C PHE A 175 0.33 -14.30 -1.07
N ASN A 176 1.20 -14.83 -1.93
CA ASN A 176 1.18 -16.25 -2.25
C ASN A 176 1.98 -17.00 -1.18
N THR A 177 1.32 -17.91 -0.47
CA THR A 177 1.95 -18.69 0.61
C THR A 177 3.09 -19.59 0.12
N LYS A 178 3.16 -19.89 -1.17
CA LYS A 178 4.23 -20.68 -1.77
C LYS A 178 5.49 -19.87 -2.05
N ASP A 179 5.31 -18.65 -2.53
CA ASP A 179 6.41 -17.81 -3.03
C ASP A 179 6.84 -16.76 -2.00
N TYR A 180 5.96 -16.42 -1.07
CA TYR A 180 6.24 -15.42 -0.04
C TYR A 180 6.81 -16.12 1.21
N LYS A 181 8.12 -16.05 1.36
CA LYS A 181 8.78 -16.41 2.61
C LYS A 181 8.50 -15.32 3.62
N LEU A 182 7.84 -15.68 4.72
CA LEU A 182 7.66 -14.76 5.83
C LEU A 182 9.02 -14.25 6.33
N PRO A 183 9.15 -12.96 6.67
CA PRO A 183 10.41 -12.43 7.18
C PRO A 183 10.94 -13.26 8.35
N LYS A 184 12.27 -13.43 8.42
CA LYS A 184 12.92 -14.16 9.52
C LYS A 184 12.45 -13.61 10.89
N GLY A 185 11.95 -14.49 11.76
CA GLY A 185 11.36 -14.12 13.05
C GLY A 185 9.83 -14.21 13.11
N VAL A 186 9.18 -14.56 12.01
CA VAL A 186 7.79 -15.00 12.00
C VAL A 186 7.80 -16.50 12.19
N THR A 187 7.84 -16.94 13.43
CA THR A 187 7.56 -18.34 13.76
C THR A 187 6.08 -18.46 14.02
N PHE A 188 5.41 -19.26 13.19
CA PHE A 188 4.11 -19.79 13.56
C PHE A 188 4.38 -20.98 14.49
N ASP A 189 4.66 -20.70 15.76
CA ASP A 189 4.76 -21.72 16.81
C ASP A 189 3.34 -22.24 17.12
N TYR A 190 2.78 -22.96 16.18
CA TYR A 190 1.69 -23.87 16.41
C TYR A 190 2.08 -25.19 15.77
N ASP A 191 2.82 -25.97 16.52
CA ASP A 191 3.02 -27.39 16.26
C ASP A 191 1.79 -28.11 16.81
N ASP A 192 0.88 -28.51 15.92
CA ASP A 192 -0.29 -29.31 16.28
C ASP A 192 0.04 -30.82 16.30
N GLY A 193 1.32 -31.18 16.20
CA GLY A 193 1.77 -32.57 16.23
C GLY A 193 1.34 -33.42 15.02
N SER A 194 0.82 -32.81 13.98
CA SER A 194 0.40 -33.56 12.79
C SER A 194 1.56 -33.77 11.82
N GLU A 195 1.83 -35.01 11.46
CA GLU A 195 2.82 -35.39 10.45
C GLU A 195 2.49 -34.74 9.08
N LYS A 196 3.50 -34.06 8.50
CA LYS A 196 3.41 -33.42 7.18
C LYS A 196 3.15 -34.49 6.10
N LYS A 197 1.91 -34.58 5.63
CA LYS A 197 1.60 -35.38 4.44
C LYS A 197 2.18 -34.71 3.19
N ALA A 198 2.86 -35.51 2.34
CA ALA A 198 3.64 -35.07 1.19
C ALA A 198 2.84 -34.46 0.01
N ASP A 199 1.52 -34.51 0.04
CA ASP A 199 0.62 -33.92 -0.95
C ASP A 199 -0.29 -32.87 -0.28
N ASP A 200 0.29 -31.68 -0.03
CA ASP A 200 -0.43 -30.59 0.60
C ASP A 200 -1.26 -29.82 -0.44
N PRO A 201 -2.62 -29.85 -0.35
CA PRO A 201 -3.49 -29.05 -1.21
C PRO A 201 -3.32 -27.54 -1.02
N MET A 202 -2.37 -27.13 -0.16
CA MET A 202 -2.06 -25.73 0.16
C MET A 202 -1.15 -25.03 -0.85
N LYS A 203 -0.57 -25.73 -1.81
CA LYS A 203 0.50 -25.21 -2.69
C LYS A 203 0.16 -23.98 -3.53
N ASN A 204 -1.10 -23.53 -3.60
CA ASN A 204 -1.52 -22.40 -4.45
C ASN A 204 -2.54 -21.45 -3.79
N LYS A 205 -2.61 -21.36 -2.46
CA LYS A 205 -3.60 -20.51 -1.80
C LYS A 205 -2.99 -19.16 -1.38
N LYS A 206 -3.72 -18.07 -1.66
CA LYS A 206 -3.33 -16.72 -1.24
C LYS A 206 -3.65 -16.53 0.23
N GLY A 207 -2.65 -16.12 1.02
CA GLY A 207 -2.87 -15.60 2.36
C GLY A 207 -3.35 -14.14 2.29
N LYS A 208 -4.28 -13.75 3.15
CA LYS A 208 -4.77 -12.38 3.28
C LYS A 208 -4.74 -11.93 4.72
N VAL A 209 -4.25 -10.72 4.94
CA VAL A 209 -4.36 -10.00 6.20
C VAL A 209 -5.08 -8.69 5.92
N GLU A 210 -6.16 -8.44 6.63
CA GLU A 210 -6.97 -7.24 6.48
C GLU A 210 -6.92 -6.42 7.77
N ILE A 211 -6.62 -5.12 7.65
CA ILE A 211 -6.75 -4.16 8.74
C ILE A 211 -7.82 -3.15 8.36
N THR A 212 -8.85 -3.01 9.20
CA THR A 212 -9.86 -1.97 9.07
C THR A 212 -9.67 -0.98 10.21
N TYR A 213 -9.35 0.25 9.87
CA TYR A 213 -9.12 1.33 10.83
C TYR A 213 -10.45 2.02 11.19
N SER A 214 -10.69 2.22 12.48
CA SER A 214 -11.87 2.94 12.98
C SER A 214 -11.56 4.40 13.30
N GLU A 215 -10.33 4.70 13.70
CA GLU A 215 -9.92 6.03 14.15
C GLU A 215 -8.43 6.25 13.91
N TYR A 216 -8.07 7.48 13.55
CA TYR A 216 -6.69 7.99 13.53
C TYR A 216 -6.58 9.24 14.40
N LEU A 217 -5.60 9.27 15.29
CA LEU A 217 -5.12 10.46 15.99
C LEU A 217 -3.84 10.91 15.30
N ILE A 218 -3.95 11.90 14.43
CA ILE A 218 -2.87 12.34 13.53
C ILE A 218 -2.13 13.53 14.17
N ASN A 219 -0.78 13.50 14.13
CA ASN A 219 0.10 14.58 14.60
C ASN A 219 -0.18 15.01 16.07
N LYS A 220 -0.41 14.03 16.96
CA LYS A 220 -0.61 14.26 18.38
C LYS A 220 0.61 13.91 19.23
N GLY A 221 1.68 13.48 18.58
CA GLY A 221 2.90 13.01 19.22
C GLY A 221 2.82 11.53 19.60
N VAL A 222 3.75 10.73 19.09
CA VAL A 222 3.93 9.33 19.49
C VAL A 222 5.27 9.22 20.20
N ASP A 223 5.24 8.68 21.43
CA ASP A 223 6.45 8.50 22.24
C ASP A 223 7.37 7.46 21.60
N ASP A 224 8.66 7.76 21.53
CA ASP A 224 9.69 6.86 21.00
C ASP A 224 9.86 5.59 21.83
N ALA A 225 9.50 5.60 23.11
CA ALA A 225 9.51 4.44 23.99
C ALA A 225 8.60 3.31 23.47
N ILE A 226 7.56 3.66 22.71
CA ILE A 226 6.63 2.67 22.12
C ILE A 226 7.35 1.76 21.13
N PHE A 227 8.39 2.23 20.45
CA PHE A 227 9.09 1.50 19.39
C PHE A 227 10.29 0.69 19.86
N LYS A 228 10.60 0.76 21.15
CA LYS A 228 11.65 -0.04 21.81
C LYS A 228 11.22 -1.48 22.07
#